data_fb847074e77f2e445aa381f9dcd4528a
#
_entry.id   fb847074e77f2e445aa381f9dcd4528a
#
_cell.length_a   1.000
_cell.length_b   1.000
_cell.length_c   1.000
_cell.angle_alpha   90.00
_cell.angle_beta   90.00
_cell.angle_gamma   90.00
#
_symmetry.space_group_name_H-M   'P 1'
#
loop_
_entity.id
_entity.type
_entity.pdbx_description
1 polymer ?
#
loop_
_entity_poly.entity_id
_entity_poly.type
_entity_poly.pdbx_seq_one_letter_code
_entity_poly.pdbx_strand_id
1 'polypeptide(L)'
;MALRVCVVGFGVVGKAQAYLLRRLGHEVFIYDPYVLPDNRLERHVDLTFICTPEASVEEALKTLISEEVQGLYVIKSTTPVGTTEGLMEKYGVHICHNPEFLRQKHAYEDVINPDRVIIGQCCKQHGQVLVGLYSPLNKPIFVTTPILSELAKLAANAYLSTLITFWNEMYELTVKLNVDIRELAELVCSDHRISRYGTAKFGEPFGGKCLPKDLDYLINSFKQCNSNPILFEAVKTFNNKLSTNLVRECLSVYPFTE
;
A
#
# COMPACT_ATOMS: atom_id res chain seq x y z
N MET A 1 9.55 -15.92 -21.61
CA MET A 1 8.91 -15.30 -22.79
C MET A 1 8.59 -13.85 -22.45
N ALA A 2 8.86 -12.89 -23.33
CA ALA A 2 8.48 -11.51 -23.10
C ALA A 2 6.95 -11.39 -23.19
N LEU A 3 6.33 -10.72 -22.21
CA LEU A 3 4.90 -10.43 -22.20
C LEU A 3 4.66 -9.01 -22.70
N ARG A 4 3.49 -8.78 -23.28
CA ARG A 4 2.96 -7.45 -23.61
C ARG A 4 2.10 -6.99 -22.43
N VAL A 5 2.51 -5.93 -21.75
CA VAL A 5 1.91 -5.49 -20.50
C VAL A 5 1.49 -4.03 -20.57
N CYS A 6 0.22 -3.76 -20.26
CA CYS A 6 -0.27 -2.39 -20.11
C CYS A 6 -0.23 -1.97 -18.64
N VAL A 7 0.19 -0.72 -18.38
CA VAL A 7 0.12 -0.08 -17.06
C VAL A 7 -0.83 1.10 -17.16
N VAL A 8 -1.93 1.03 -16.44
CA VAL A 8 -2.99 2.06 -16.39
C VAL A 8 -2.82 2.88 -15.11
N GLY A 9 -2.63 4.20 -15.29
CA GLY A 9 -2.24 5.11 -14.21
C GLY A 9 -0.72 5.24 -14.10
N PHE A 10 -0.20 6.45 -14.32
CA PHE A 10 1.25 6.72 -14.38
C PHE A 10 1.73 7.61 -13.23
N GLY A 11 1.16 7.39 -12.04
CA GLY A 11 1.64 7.94 -10.77
C GLY A 11 2.91 7.23 -10.28
N VAL A 12 3.23 7.36 -9.00
CA VAL A 12 4.43 6.73 -8.39
C VAL A 12 4.44 5.22 -8.58
N VAL A 13 3.31 4.55 -8.29
CA VAL A 13 3.17 3.09 -8.39
C VAL A 13 3.28 2.62 -9.84
N GLY A 14 2.55 3.26 -10.76
CA GLY A 14 2.58 2.89 -12.18
C GLY A 14 3.95 3.09 -12.82
N LYS A 15 4.66 4.18 -12.48
CA LYS A 15 6.05 4.42 -12.92
C LYS A 15 6.99 3.33 -12.43
N ALA A 16 6.92 2.99 -11.14
CA ALA A 16 7.74 1.94 -10.55
C ALA A 16 7.44 0.57 -11.18
N GLN A 17 6.16 0.23 -11.36
CA GLN A 17 5.74 -1.02 -12.00
C GLN A 17 6.21 -1.10 -13.46
N ALA A 18 6.04 -0.04 -14.25
CA ALA A 18 6.52 0.01 -15.64
C ALA A 18 8.03 -0.12 -15.72
N TYR A 19 8.76 0.50 -14.79
CA TYR A 19 10.21 0.37 -14.71
C TYR A 19 10.64 -1.08 -14.43
N LEU A 20 10.02 -1.75 -13.44
CA LEU A 20 10.27 -3.16 -13.14
C LEU A 20 10.02 -4.05 -14.36
N LEU A 21 8.86 -3.92 -14.98
CA LEU A 21 8.47 -4.75 -16.12
C LEU A 21 9.46 -4.64 -17.29
N ARG A 22 9.91 -3.41 -17.60
CA ARG A 22 10.94 -3.19 -18.63
C ARG A 22 12.26 -3.83 -18.25
N ARG A 23 12.69 -3.75 -16.99
CA ARG A 23 13.91 -4.43 -16.51
C ARG A 23 13.83 -5.94 -16.61
N LEU A 24 12.64 -6.52 -16.46
CA LEU A 24 12.39 -7.95 -16.63
C LEU A 24 12.27 -8.37 -18.11
N GLY A 25 12.42 -7.42 -19.07
CA GLY A 25 12.43 -7.70 -20.49
C GLY A 25 11.04 -7.80 -21.13
N HIS A 26 10.01 -7.22 -20.50
CA HIS A 26 8.65 -7.18 -21.05
C HIS A 26 8.43 -5.94 -21.91
N GLU A 27 7.52 -6.04 -22.91
CA GLU A 27 7.05 -4.92 -23.69
C GLU A 27 5.97 -4.17 -22.89
N VAL A 28 6.20 -2.87 -22.61
CA VAL A 28 5.38 -2.11 -21.66
C VAL A 28 4.72 -0.92 -22.35
N PHE A 29 3.42 -0.94 -22.37
CA PHE A 29 2.54 0.13 -22.78
C PHE A 29 2.03 0.89 -21.55
N ILE A 30 1.84 2.19 -21.67
CA ILE A 30 1.37 3.05 -20.58
C ILE A 30 0.11 3.76 -21.05
N TYR A 31 -0.91 3.75 -20.21
CA TYR A 31 -2.12 4.51 -20.45
C TYR A 31 -2.48 5.33 -19.21
N ASP A 32 -2.44 6.65 -19.36
CA ASP A 32 -2.89 7.62 -18.36
C ASP A 32 -3.35 8.89 -19.09
N PRO A 33 -4.65 9.06 -19.29
CA PRO A 33 -5.17 10.19 -20.07
C PRO A 33 -4.97 11.55 -19.39
N TYR A 34 -4.67 11.57 -18.08
CA TYR A 34 -4.44 12.81 -17.33
C TYR A 34 -2.98 13.25 -17.33
N VAL A 35 -2.04 12.31 -17.40
CA VAL A 35 -0.59 12.58 -17.36
C VAL A 35 0.03 12.51 -18.74
N LEU A 36 -0.50 11.65 -19.61
CA LEU A 36 -0.02 11.38 -20.97
C LEU A 36 -1.20 11.38 -21.94
N PRO A 37 -1.80 12.53 -22.25
CA PRO A 37 -3.06 12.61 -23.00
C PRO A 37 -2.96 12.05 -24.44
N ASP A 38 -1.77 12.02 -25.02
CA ASP A 38 -1.54 11.49 -26.37
C ASP A 38 -1.34 9.97 -26.42
N ASN A 39 -1.22 9.30 -25.25
CA ASN A 39 -1.03 7.87 -25.20
C ASN A 39 -2.33 7.13 -25.53
N ARG A 40 -2.22 6.21 -26.48
CA ARG A 40 -3.33 5.32 -26.84
C ARG A 40 -3.33 4.07 -25.98
N LEU A 41 -4.53 3.58 -25.68
CA LEU A 41 -4.73 2.32 -24.99
C LEU A 41 -4.38 1.15 -25.93
N GLU A 42 -3.43 0.31 -25.53
CA GLU A 42 -3.08 -0.92 -26.26
C GLU A 42 -4.07 -2.02 -25.87
N ARG A 43 -4.74 -2.61 -26.88
CA ARG A 43 -5.80 -3.61 -26.67
C ARG A 43 -5.31 -5.05 -26.62
N HIS A 44 -4.22 -5.33 -27.34
CA HIS A 44 -3.68 -6.69 -27.46
C HIS A 44 -2.50 -6.87 -26.49
N VAL A 45 -2.82 -7.14 -25.23
CA VAL A 45 -1.84 -7.35 -24.15
C VAL A 45 -2.11 -8.65 -23.39
N ASP A 46 -1.08 -9.19 -22.75
CA ASP A 46 -1.20 -10.37 -21.91
C ASP A 46 -1.68 -10.02 -20.50
N LEU A 47 -1.25 -8.85 -20.00
CA LEU A 47 -1.54 -8.35 -18.66
C LEU A 47 -1.82 -6.86 -18.68
N THR A 48 -2.75 -6.41 -17.84
CA THR A 48 -2.98 -4.99 -17.55
C THR A 48 -2.92 -4.72 -16.06
N PHE A 49 -1.95 -3.90 -15.62
CA PHE A 49 -1.85 -3.45 -14.23
C PHE A 49 -2.63 -2.15 -14.05
N ILE A 50 -3.61 -2.15 -13.14
CA ILE A 50 -4.37 -0.96 -12.75
C ILE A 50 -3.67 -0.33 -11.54
N CYS A 51 -3.03 0.81 -11.76
CA CYS A 51 -2.22 1.57 -10.78
C CYS A 51 -2.81 2.95 -10.50
N THR A 52 -4.09 3.14 -10.74
CA THR A 52 -4.83 4.40 -10.53
C THR A 52 -5.08 4.64 -9.03
N PRO A 53 -5.47 5.86 -8.61
CA PRO A 53 -6.08 6.05 -7.29
C PRO A 53 -7.27 5.12 -7.11
N GLU A 54 -7.53 4.68 -5.86
CA GLU A 54 -8.57 3.71 -5.54
C GLU A 54 -9.94 4.11 -6.13
N ALA A 55 -10.35 5.36 -5.93
CA ALA A 55 -11.63 5.88 -6.43
C ALA A 55 -11.81 5.77 -7.96
N SER A 56 -10.71 5.60 -8.71
CA SER A 56 -10.70 5.48 -10.17
C SER A 56 -10.44 4.04 -10.65
N VAL A 57 -10.30 3.06 -9.76
CA VAL A 57 -10.03 1.65 -10.14
C VAL A 57 -11.18 1.07 -10.95
N GLU A 58 -12.41 1.25 -10.50
CA GLU A 58 -13.60 0.76 -11.18
C GLU A 58 -13.81 1.45 -12.54
N GLU A 59 -13.60 2.76 -12.62
CA GLU A 59 -13.71 3.53 -13.87
C GLU A 59 -12.65 3.07 -14.89
N ALA A 60 -11.41 2.88 -14.44
CA ALA A 60 -10.35 2.34 -15.27
C ALA A 60 -10.69 0.94 -15.80
N LEU A 61 -11.22 0.05 -14.93
CA LEU A 61 -11.66 -1.27 -15.35
C LEU A 61 -12.80 -1.20 -16.38
N LYS A 62 -13.79 -0.33 -16.18
CA LYS A 62 -14.89 -0.12 -17.17
C LYS A 62 -14.32 0.32 -18.52
N THR A 63 -13.37 1.25 -18.54
CA THR A 63 -12.73 1.70 -19.77
C THR A 63 -12.02 0.55 -20.47
N LEU A 64 -11.25 -0.27 -19.73
CA LEU A 64 -10.57 -1.44 -20.30
C LEU A 64 -11.51 -2.44 -20.91
N ILE A 65 -12.65 -2.71 -20.25
CA ILE A 65 -13.67 -3.64 -20.75
C ILE A 65 -14.38 -3.06 -22.00
N SER A 66 -14.77 -1.78 -21.98
CA SER A 66 -15.45 -1.14 -23.09
C SER A 66 -14.57 -0.98 -24.33
N GLU A 67 -13.26 -0.85 -24.14
CA GLU A 67 -12.25 -0.81 -25.21
C GLU A 67 -11.79 -2.22 -25.63
N GLU A 68 -12.38 -3.27 -25.09
CA GLU A 68 -12.07 -4.68 -25.40
C GLU A 68 -10.58 -5.05 -25.19
N VAL A 69 -9.96 -4.47 -24.14
CA VAL A 69 -8.57 -4.80 -23.81
C VAL A 69 -8.47 -6.24 -23.35
N GLN A 70 -7.64 -7.01 -24.03
CA GLN A 70 -7.43 -8.43 -23.78
C GLN A 70 -6.50 -8.68 -22.58
N GLY A 71 -6.41 -9.94 -22.17
CA GLY A 71 -5.50 -10.41 -21.16
C GLY A 71 -6.06 -10.35 -19.74
N LEU A 72 -5.18 -10.56 -18.76
CA LEU A 72 -5.51 -10.58 -17.33
C LEU A 72 -5.44 -9.18 -16.73
N TYR A 73 -6.49 -8.78 -16.04
CA TYR A 73 -6.46 -7.55 -15.23
C TYR A 73 -5.83 -7.80 -13.85
N VAL A 74 -5.00 -6.87 -13.41
CA VAL A 74 -4.31 -6.95 -12.12
C VAL A 74 -4.45 -5.61 -11.40
N ILE A 75 -5.17 -5.57 -10.29
CA ILE A 75 -5.27 -4.39 -9.45
C ILE A 75 -4.01 -4.30 -8.59
N LYS A 76 -3.26 -3.20 -8.77
CA LYS A 76 -2.08 -2.87 -7.98
C LYS A 76 -2.37 -1.82 -6.92
N SER A 77 -3.42 -1.07 -7.11
CA SER A 77 -3.90 -0.05 -6.18
C SER A 77 -4.34 -0.65 -4.85
N THR A 78 -4.11 0.08 -3.76
CA THR A 78 -4.66 -0.29 -2.46
C THR A 78 -6.16 0.02 -2.45
N THR A 79 -6.96 -1.00 -2.21
CA THR A 79 -8.43 -0.97 -2.23
C THR A 79 -9.00 -1.46 -0.91
N PRO A 80 -10.27 -1.13 -0.58
CA PRO A 80 -11.01 -1.79 0.50
C PRO A 80 -11.07 -3.30 0.30
N VAL A 81 -11.19 -4.05 1.41
CA VAL A 81 -11.31 -5.52 1.37
C VAL A 81 -12.57 -5.94 0.62
N GLY A 82 -12.43 -6.89 -0.29
CA GLY A 82 -13.53 -7.40 -1.13
C GLY A 82 -13.74 -6.65 -2.44
N THR A 83 -12.99 -5.58 -2.71
CA THR A 83 -13.11 -4.80 -3.95
C THR A 83 -12.84 -5.67 -5.19
N THR A 84 -11.77 -6.44 -5.19
CA THR A 84 -11.39 -7.26 -6.35
C THR A 84 -12.45 -8.30 -6.68
N GLU A 85 -12.96 -9.02 -5.68
CA GLU A 85 -13.99 -10.04 -5.90
C GLU A 85 -15.33 -9.39 -6.31
N GLY A 86 -15.71 -8.27 -5.70
CA GLY A 86 -16.91 -7.54 -6.09
C GLY A 86 -16.87 -7.03 -7.54
N LEU A 87 -15.69 -6.58 -8.01
CA LEU A 87 -15.53 -6.18 -9.42
C LEU A 87 -15.54 -7.38 -10.37
N MET A 88 -14.96 -8.52 -9.97
CA MET A 88 -15.05 -9.77 -10.77
C MET A 88 -16.50 -10.22 -10.93
N GLU A 89 -17.27 -10.22 -9.86
CA GLU A 89 -18.68 -10.60 -9.89
C GLU A 89 -19.52 -9.63 -10.74
N LYS A 90 -19.30 -8.32 -10.56
CA LYS A 90 -20.04 -7.27 -11.23
C LYS A 90 -19.85 -7.24 -12.74
N TYR A 91 -18.62 -7.50 -13.21
CA TYR A 91 -18.26 -7.37 -14.63
C TYR A 91 -18.03 -8.70 -15.35
N GLY A 92 -18.07 -9.83 -14.64
CA GLY A 92 -17.85 -11.15 -15.23
C GLY A 92 -16.45 -11.35 -15.81
N VAL A 93 -15.42 -10.68 -15.22
CA VAL A 93 -14.03 -10.72 -15.71
C VAL A 93 -13.08 -11.29 -14.66
N HIS A 94 -11.95 -11.82 -15.10
CA HIS A 94 -10.90 -12.29 -14.19
C HIS A 94 -10.00 -11.14 -13.75
N ILE A 95 -9.86 -10.97 -12.44
CA ILE A 95 -8.99 -9.93 -11.84
C ILE A 95 -8.15 -10.55 -10.74
N CYS A 96 -6.83 -10.38 -10.80
CA CYS A 96 -5.94 -10.64 -9.69
C CYS A 96 -5.66 -9.36 -8.90
N HIS A 97 -5.29 -9.50 -7.63
CA HIS A 97 -4.80 -8.39 -6.81
C HIS A 97 -3.30 -8.57 -6.53
N ASN A 98 -2.50 -7.52 -6.75
CA ASN A 98 -1.07 -7.54 -6.48
C ASN A 98 -0.64 -6.23 -5.84
N PRO A 99 -0.83 -6.06 -4.52
CA PRO A 99 -0.53 -4.81 -3.82
C PRO A 99 0.96 -4.45 -3.88
N GLU A 100 1.23 -3.18 -3.73
CA GLU A 100 2.57 -2.64 -3.57
C GLU A 100 2.87 -2.35 -2.09
N PHE A 101 4.17 -2.35 -1.73
CA PHE A 101 4.68 -1.99 -0.40
C PHE A 101 5.81 -0.96 -0.52
N LEU A 102 5.66 -0.02 -1.48
CA LEU A 102 6.69 0.92 -1.86
C LEU A 102 6.72 2.13 -0.91
N ARG A 103 7.92 2.56 -0.56
CA ARG A 103 8.13 3.88 0.04
C ARG A 103 8.24 4.91 -1.09
N GLN A 104 7.40 5.96 -1.06
CA GLN A 104 7.30 6.93 -2.16
C GLN A 104 8.66 7.47 -2.63
N LYS A 105 9.58 7.76 -1.71
CA LYS A 105 10.93 8.28 -2.03
C LYS A 105 11.88 7.21 -2.58
N HIS A 106 11.59 5.94 -2.39
CA HIS A 106 12.42 4.79 -2.77
C HIS A 106 11.70 3.82 -3.71
N ALA A 107 10.65 4.30 -4.40
CA ALA A 107 9.75 3.43 -5.17
C ALA A 107 10.45 2.56 -6.22
N TYR A 108 11.47 3.08 -6.88
CA TYR A 108 12.25 2.31 -7.87
C TYR A 108 13.17 1.27 -7.24
N GLU A 109 13.74 1.55 -6.07
CA GLU A 109 14.55 0.59 -5.32
C GLU A 109 13.67 -0.51 -4.75
N ASP A 110 12.58 -0.12 -4.10
CA ASP A 110 11.65 -1.05 -3.46
C ASP A 110 10.97 -1.98 -4.47
N VAL A 111 10.65 -1.51 -5.69
CA VAL A 111 9.99 -2.35 -6.69
C VAL A 111 10.90 -3.42 -7.28
N ILE A 112 12.20 -3.16 -7.41
CA ILE A 112 13.18 -4.14 -7.93
C ILE A 112 13.75 -5.06 -6.85
N ASN A 113 13.69 -4.63 -5.60
CA ASN A 113 14.19 -5.39 -4.46
C ASN A 113 13.15 -5.44 -3.32
N PRO A 114 11.93 -5.96 -3.59
CA PRO A 114 10.89 -6.04 -2.56
C PRO A 114 11.25 -7.11 -1.52
N ASP A 115 10.81 -6.92 -0.27
CA ASP A 115 10.94 -7.97 0.75
C ASP A 115 10.10 -9.20 0.41
N ARG A 116 8.97 -8.98 -0.26
CA ARG A 116 8.03 -10.02 -0.70
C ARG A 116 7.14 -9.54 -1.82
N VAL A 117 6.57 -10.49 -2.56
CA VAL A 117 5.47 -10.27 -3.53
C VAL A 117 4.23 -10.99 -3.02
N ILE A 118 3.08 -10.32 -3.01
CA ILE A 118 1.79 -10.94 -2.67
C ILE A 118 0.91 -10.95 -3.92
N ILE A 119 0.31 -12.10 -4.22
CA ILE A 119 -0.56 -12.32 -5.36
C ILE A 119 -1.90 -12.86 -4.87
N GLY A 120 -2.92 -12.04 -4.91
CA GLY A 120 -4.33 -12.44 -4.76
C GLY A 120 -4.84 -12.98 -6.09
N GLN A 121 -4.80 -14.30 -6.26
CA GLN A 121 -5.17 -14.94 -7.53
C GLN A 121 -6.69 -15.12 -7.64
N CYS A 122 -7.25 -14.81 -8.80
CA CYS A 122 -8.65 -15.14 -9.10
C CYS A 122 -8.83 -16.64 -9.46
N CYS A 123 -7.80 -17.24 -10.02
CA CYS A 123 -7.71 -18.68 -10.26
C CYS A 123 -6.25 -19.13 -10.33
N LYS A 124 -6.02 -20.43 -10.20
CA LYS A 124 -4.66 -21.02 -10.18
C LYS A 124 -3.86 -20.69 -11.45
N GLN A 125 -4.48 -20.70 -12.62
CA GLN A 125 -3.81 -20.41 -13.88
C GLN A 125 -3.28 -18.98 -13.91
N HIS A 126 -4.07 -18.00 -13.54
CA HIS A 126 -3.67 -16.58 -13.52
C HIS A 126 -2.67 -16.29 -12.41
N GLY A 127 -2.78 -16.97 -11.27
CA GLY A 127 -1.77 -16.90 -10.22
C GLY A 127 -0.38 -17.34 -10.73
N GLN A 128 -0.31 -18.44 -11.50
CA GLN A 128 0.94 -18.93 -12.08
C GLN A 128 1.55 -17.96 -13.09
N VAL A 129 0.75 -17.23 -13.86
CA VAL A 129 1.25 -16.18 -14.76
C VAL A 129 1.99 -15.10 -13.97
N LEU A 130 1.40 -14.63 -12.87
CA LEU A 130 2.02 -13.61 -12.01
C LEU A 130 3.24 -14.17 -11.24
N VAL A 131 3.21 -15.42 -10.79
CA VAL A 131 4.39 -16.09 -10.22
C VAL A 131 5.53 -16.10 -11.23
N GLY A 132 5.27 -16.49 -12.48
CA GLY A 132 6.26 -16.47 -13.55
C GLY A 132 6.83 -15.07 -13.81
N LEU A 133 5.98 -14.04 -13.78
CA LEU A 133 6.36 -12.64 -13.95
C LEU A 133 7.35 -12.17 -12.86
N TYR A 134 7.11 -12.51 -11.61
CA TYR A 134 7.91 -12.03 -10.47
C TYR A 134 9.05 -12.98 -10.05
N SER A 135 9.07 -14.22 -10.52
CA SER A 135 10.10 -15.20 -10.17
C SER A 135 11.55 -14.73 -10.41
N PRO A 136 11.86 -13.92 -11.47
CA PRO A 136 13.22 -13.43 -11.68
C PRO A 136 13.73 -12.47 -10.58
N LEU A 137 12.85 -11.94 -9.72
CA LEU A 137 13.27 -11.12 -8.59
C LEU A 137 13.96 -11.92 -7.48
N ASN A 138 13.81 -13.26 -7.49
CA ASN A 138 14.34 -14.15 -6.46
C ASN A 138 13.95 -13.73 -5.03
N LYS A 139 12.68 -13.40 -4.85
CA LYS A 139 12.07 -12.96 -3.58
C LYS A 139 10.92 -13.88 -3.18
N PRO A 140 10.58 -13.97 -1.88
CA PRO A 140 9.40 -14.72 -1.45
C PRO A 140 8.13 -14.26 -2.18
N ILE A 141 7.40 -15.20 -2.78
CA ILE A 141 6.14 -14.96 -3.46
C ILE A 141 5.04 -15.71 -2.70
N PHE A 142 4.05 -14.97 -2.21
CA PHE A 142 2.89 -15.50 -1.51
C PHE A 142 1.68 -15.45 -2.43
N VAL A 143 1.12 -16.61 -2.75
CA VAL A 143 -0.10 -16.73 -3.56
C VAL A 143 -1.27 -17.02 -2.63
N THR A 144 -2.32 -16.23 -2.74
CA THR A 144 -3.46 -16.28 -1.83
C THR A 144 -4.75 -15.83 -2.56
N THR A 145 -5.86 -15.64 -1.82
CA THR A 145 -7.10 -15.05 -2.36
C THR A 145 -6.99 -13.53 -2.50
N PRO A 146 -7.80 -12.89 -3.36
CA PRO A 146 -7.83 -11.43 -3.47
C PRO A 146 -8.15 -10.75 -2.15
N ILE A 147 -9.15 -11.22 -1.41
CA ILE A 147 -9.53 -10.70 -0.09
C ILE A 147 -8.33 -10.72 0.88
N LEU A 148 -7.62 -11.83 0.98
CA LEU A 148 -6.47 -11.92 1.90
C LEU A 148 -5.31 -11.04 1.44
N SER A 149 -5.11 -10.87 0.14
CA SER A 149 -4.11 -9.96 -0.42
C SER A 149 -4.43 -8.49 -0.11
N GLU A 150 -5.69 -8.06 -0.25
CA GLU A 150 -6.16 -6.73 0.13
C GLU A 150 -5.99 -6.48 1.63
N LEU A 151 -6.46 -7.45 2.45
CA LEU A 151 -6.33 -7.37 3.91
C LEU A 151 -4.87 -7.31 4.36
N ALA A 152 -3.97 -8.08 3.74
CA ALA A 152 -2.55 -8.07 4.09
C ALA A 152 -1.91 -6.70 3.84
N LYS A 153 -2.31 -5.99 2.76
CA LYS A 153 -1.85 -4.62 2.49
C LYS A 153 -2.32 -3.66 3.57
N LEU A 154 -3.61 -3.67 3.91
CA LEU A 154 -4.17 -2.78 4.92
C LEU A 154 -3.62 -3.08 6.31
N ALA A 155 -3.49 -4.35 6.68
CA ALA A 155 -2.94 -4.79 7.96
C ALA A 155 -1.48 -4.35 8.14
N ALA A 156 -0.65 -4.44 7.09
CA ALA A 156 0.72 -3.96 7.14
C ALA A 156 0.80 -2.45 7.45
N ASN A 157 0.01 -1.64 6.76
CA ASN A 157 0.00 -0.20 6.98
C ASN A 157 -0.61 0.19 8.34
N ALA A 158 -1.64 -0.52 8.80
CA ALA A 158 -2.22 -0.32 10.14
C ALA A 158 -1.22 -0.69 11.25
N TYR A 159 -0.44 -1.77 11.07
CA TYR A 159 0.65 -2.13 11.99
C TYR A 159 1.71 -1.03 12.09
N LEU A 160 2.16 -0.51 10.95
CA LEU A 160 3.11 0.60 10.92
C LEU A 160 2.55 1.86 11.59
N SER A 161 1.28 2.19 11.36
CA SER A 161 0.58 3.31 12.02
C SER A 161 0.52 3.12 13.54
N THR A 162 0.26 1.90 13.99
CA THR A 162 0.22 1.56 15.42
C THR A 162 1.58 1.74 16.09
N LEU A 163 2.67 1.32 15.44
CA LEU A 163 4.02 1.51 15.97
C LEU A 163 4.39 2.99 16.09
N ILE A 164 4.04 3.80 15.10
CA ILE A 164 4.27 5.26 15.17
C ILE A 164 3.45 5.86 16.33
N THR A 165 2.19 5.47 16.45
CA THR A 165 1.32 5.94 17.54
C THR A 165 1.86 5.55 18.91
N PHE A 166 2.30 4.30 19.08
CA PHE A 166 2.92 3.82 20.32
C PHE A 166 4.08 4.72 20.76
N TRP A 167 5.03 4.99 19.85
CA TRP A 167 6.18 5.83 20.19
C TRP A 167 5.80 7.29 20.43
N ASN A 168 4.80 7.81 19.75
CA ASN A 168 4.30 9.16 20.01
C ASN A 168 3.61 9.27 21.37
N GLU A 169 2.86 8.25 21.80
CA GLU A 169 2.23 8.22 23.12
C GLU A 169 3.29 8.09 24.24
N MET A 170 4.32 7.27 24.02
CA MET A 170 5.47 7.20 24.92
C MET A 170 6.23 8.52 24.98
N TYR A 171 6.36 9.24 23.86
CA TYR A 171 6.98 10.56 23.84
C TYR A 171 6.22 11.58 24.71
N GLU A 172 4.89 11.62 24.66
CA GLU A 172 4.10 12.50 25.56
C GLU A 172 4.42 12.23 27.04
N LEU A 173 4.61 10.95 27.43
CA LEU A 173 4.93 10.58 28.79
C LEU A 173 6.37 10.96 29.17
N THR A 174 7.35 10.71 28.29
CA THR A 174 8.76 11.03 28.54
C THR A 174 8.98 12.52 28.73
N VAL A 175 8.28 13.38 27.96
CA VAL A 175 8.30 14.83 28.15
C VAL A 175 7.83 15.21 29.57
N LYS A 176 6.73 14.63 30.06
CA LYS A 176 6.22 14.91 31.41
C LYS A 176 7.12 14.42 32.53
N LEU A 177 7.85 13.33 32.29
CA LEU A 177 8.79 12.76 33.25
C LEU A 177 10.19 13.38 33.16
N ASN A 178 10.42 14.29 32.20
CA ASN A 178 11.73 14.89 31.92
C ASN A 178 12.83 13.84 31.68
N VAL A 179 12.55 12.84 30.82
CA VAL A 179 13.50 11.79 30.40
C VAL A 179 13.60 11.76 28.86
N ASP A 180 14.74 11.29 28.36
CA ASP A 180 14.97 11.25 26.91
C ASP A 180 14.26 10.04 26.28
N ILE A 181 13.38 10.30 25.33
CA ILE A 181 12.68 9.28 24.53
C ILE A 181 13.66 8.44 23.71
N ARG A 182 14.79 8.99 23.27
CA ARG A 182 15.78 8.27 22.46
C ARG A 182 16.47 7.21 23.31
N GLU A 183 16.82 7.55 24.56
CA GLU A 183 17.36 6.60 25.51
C GLU A 183 16.35 5.48 25.80
N LEU A 184 15.09 5.84 26.06
CA LEU A 184 14.04 4.86 26.22
C LEU A 184 13.91 3.93 25.00
N ALA A 185 13.96 4.50 23.79
CA ALA A 185 13.87 3.71 22.56
C ALA A 185 15.04 2.74 22.39
N GLU A 186 16.27 3.15 22.75
CA GLU A 186 17.44 2.26 22.74
C GLU A 186 17.28 1.11 23.73
N LEU A 187 16.83 1.38 24.95
CA LEU A 187 16.60 0.35 25.97
C LEU A 187 15.53 -0.65 25.53
N VAL A 188 14.40 -0.17 25.05
CA VAL A 188 13.27 -1.02 24.64
C VAL A 188 13.61 -1.82 23.37
N CYS A 189 14.19 -1.18 22.35
CA CYS A 189 14.53 -1.82 21.08
C CYS A 189 15.83 -2.67 21.14
N SER A 190 16.47 -2.78 22.31
CA SER A 190 17.54 -3.76 22.53
C SER A 190 17.04 -5.20 22.51
N ASP A 191 15.75 -5.43 22.77
CA ASP A 191 15.10 -6.73 22.59
C ASP A 191 14.82 -6.97 21.08
N HIS A 192 15.39 -8.07 20.53
CA HIS A 192 15.26 -8.44 19.12
C HIS A 192 13.82 -8.64 18.62
N ARG A 193 12.85 -8.83 19.50
CA ARG A 193 11.42 -8.96 19.20
C ARG A 193 10.76 -7.60 18.88
N ILE A 194 11.41 -6.50 19.23
CA ILE A 194 10.84 -5.15 19.14
C ILE A 194 11.40 -4.41 17.94
N SER A 195 10.51 -4.00 17.04
CA SER A 195 10.87 -3.24 15.85
C SER A 195 11.22 -1.80 16.20
N ARG A 196 12.28 -1.27 15.58
CA ARG A 196 12.63 0.16 15.62
C ARG A 196 11.74 1.04 14.74
N TYR A 197 10.76 0.48 14.05
CA TYR A 197 9.88 1.27 13.23
C TYR A 197 9.04 2.23 14.11
N GLY A 198 8.96 3.49 13.71
CA GLY A 198 8.30 4.55 14.48
C GLY A 198 9.22 5.36 15.39
N THR A 199 10.48 4.94 15.62
CA THR A 199 11.44 5.67 16.46
C THR A 199 12.21 6.77 15.71
N ALA A 200 11.98 6.94 14.42
CA ALA A 200 12.70 7.91 13.61
C ALA A 200 12.27 9.36 13.87
N LYS A 201 11.03 9.55 14.30
CA LYS A 201 10.43 10.85 14.59
C LYS A 201 9.43 10.73 15.71
N PHE A 202 9.59 11.54 16.73
CA PHE A 202 8.71 11.60 17.89
C PHE A 202 7.90 12.91 17.88
N GLY A 203 6.66 12.86 18.35
CA GLY A 203 5.77 14.03 18.42
C GLY A 203 5.17 14.45 17.08
N GLU A 204 5.44 13.72 16.00
CA GLU A 204 4.85 13.98 14.68
C GLU A 204 3.77 12.93 14.34
N PRO A 205 2.60 13.36 13.86
CA PRO A 205 1.59 12.41 13.40
C PRO A 205 2.11 11.63 12.19
N PHE A 206 1.69 10.36 12.05
CA PHE A 206 1.85 9.71 10.76
C PHE A 206 0.96 10.40 9.74
N GLY A 207 1.51 10.63 8.56
CA GLY A 207 0.86 11.41 7.51
C GLY A 207 1.04 10.77 6.14
N GLY A 208 1.04 11.63 5.13
CA GLY A 208 1.01 11.22 3.74
C GLY A 208 -0.38 10.75 3.33
N LYS A 209 -0.50 10.28 2.08
CA LYS A 209 -1.78 9.85 1.52
C LYS A 209 -2.15 8.41 1.89
N CYS A 210 -1.17 7.59 2.31
CA CYS A 210 -1.35 6.13 2.43
C CYS A 210 -1.80 5.71 3.83
N LEU A 211 -1.00 5.98 4.88
CA LEU A 211 -1.27 5.42 6.21
C LEU A 211 -2.64 5.81 6.78
N PRO A 212 -3.08 7.09 6.75
CA PRO A 212 -4.40 7.44 7.26
C PRO A 212 -5.53 6.79 6.47
N LYS A 213 -5.45 6.82 5.14
CA LYS A 213 -6.45 6.25 4.25
C LYS A 213 -6.58 4.73 4.44
N ASP A 214 -5.46 4.00 4.49
CA ASP A 214 -5.46 2.55 4.60
C ASP A 214 -5.96 2.09 5.98
N LEU A 215 -5.67 2.87 7.04
CA LEU A 215 -6.25 2.66 8.37
C LEU A 215 -7.77 2.84 8.35
N ASP A 216 -8.28 3.84 7.63
CA ASP A 216 -9.72 4.05 7.47
C ASP A 216 -10.39 2.90 6.72
N TYR A 217 -9.78 2.37 5.68
CA TYR A 217 -10.30 1.20 4.97
C TYR A 217 -10.36 -0.03 5.89
N LEU A 218 -9.31 -0.26 6.69
CA LEU A 218 -9.31 -1.37 7.63
C LEU A 218 -10.42 -1.20 8.69
N ILE A 219 -10.56 -0.02 9.29
CA ILE A 219 -11.62 0.29 10.26
C ILE A 219 -13.01 0.03 9.64
N ASN A 220 -13.23 0.48 8.40
CA ASN A 220 -14.49 0.27 7.70
C ASN A 220 -14.75 -1.21 7.42
N SER A 221 -13.72 -1.99 7.08
CA SER A 221 -13.85 -3.44 6.89
C SER A 221 -14.29 -4.15 8.16
N PHE A 222 -13.78 -3.76 9.33
CA PHE A 222 -14.26 -4.27 10.63
C PHE A 222 -15.73 -3.96 10.84
N LYS A 223 -16.16 -2.72 10.57
CA LYS A 223 -17.56 -2.29 10.73
C LYS A 223 -18.51 -3.04 9.79
N GLN A 224 -18.10 -3.29 8.56
CA GLN A 224 -18.87 -4.10 7.60
C GLN A 224 -19.04 -5.54 8.07
N CYS A 225 -18.08 -6.08 8.82
CA CYS A 225 -18.16 -7.39 9.46
C CYS A 225 -18.84 -7.37 10.84
N ASN A 226 -19.50 -6.28 11.24
CA ASN A 226 -20.09 -6.09 12.57
C ASN A 226 -19.10 -6.29 13.71
N SER A 227 -17.82 -5.96 13.51
CA SER A 227 -16.75 -6.03 14.50
C SER A 227 -16.30 -4.63 14.92
N ASN A 228 -15.85 -4.50 16.19
CA ASN A 228 -15.42 -3.21 16.73
C ASN A 228 -13.88 -3.11 16.70
N PRO A 229 -13.28 -2.21 15.88
CA PRO A 229 -11.83 -2.05 15.75
C PRO A 229 -11.23 -1.14 16.83
N ILE A 230 -11.39 -1.47 18.11
CA ILE A 230 -11.00 -0.62 19.27
C ILE A 230 -9.57 -0.08 19.13
N LEU A 231 -8.59 -0.94 18.83
CA LEU A 231 -7.19 -0.55 18.67
C LEU A 231 -7.02 0.49 17.57
N PHE A 232 -7.58 0.23 16.39
CA PHE A 232 -7.35 1.08 15.22
C PHE A 232 -8.10 2.41 15.31
N GLU A 233 -9.25 2.44 15.98
CA GLU A 233 -9.95 3.70 16.31
C GLU A 233 -9.15 4.54 17.31
N ALA A 234 -8.51 3.91 18.31
CA ALA A 234 -7.62 4.61 19.23
C ALA A 234 -6.40 5.19 18.51
N VAL A 235 -5.75 4.40 17.64
CA VAL A 235 -4.62 4.85 16.79
C VAL A 235 -5.01 6.05 15.93
N LYS A 236 -6.16 5.98 15.25
CA LYS A 236 -6.68 7.10 14.44
C LYS A 236 -6.95 8.35 15.30
N THR A 237 -7.60 8.17 16.44
CA THR A 237 -7.95 9.26 17.35
C THR A 237 -6.70 9.98 17.87
N PHE A 238 -5.69 9.21 18.30
CA PHE A 238 -4.42 9.76 18.77
C PHE A 238 -3.69 10.52 17.66
N ASN A 239 -3.61 9.96 16.46
CA ASN A 239 -2.98 10.62 15.33
C ASN A 239 -3.67 11.95 14.95
N ASN A 240 -5.00 11.99 14.98
CA ASN A 240 -5.78 13.20 14.72
C ASN A 240 -5.53 14.27 15.79
N LYS A 241 -5.43 13.87 17.06
CA LYS A 241 -5.07 14.77 18.18
C LYS A 241 -3.70 15.42 17.94
N LEU A 242 -2.71 14.67 17.51
CA LEU A 242 -1.39 15.22 17.14
C LEU A 242 -1.49 16.19 15.96
N SER A 243 -2.28 15.86 14.95
CA SER A 243 -2.44 16.68 13.74
C SER A 243 -3.12 18.03 14.02
N THR A 244 -3.99 18.12 15.04
CA THR A 244 -4.72 19.35 15.39
C THR A 244 -3.91 20.36 16.22
N ASN A 245 -2.60 20.16 16.40
CA ASN A 245 -1.67 21.01 17.17
C ASN A 245 -1.95 21.10 18.68
N LEU A 246 -2.93 20.40 19.23
CA LEU A 246 -3.20 20.41 20.68
C LEU A 246 -2.03 19.88 21.51
N VAL A 247 -1.20 19.02 20.92
CA VAL A 247 0.02 18.50 21.55
C VAL A 247 1.22 19.40 21.27
N ARG A 248 1.29 20.08 20.12
CA ARG A 248 2.39 21.01 19.81
C ARG A 248 2.49 22.16 20.78
N GLU A 249 1.37 22.65 21.29
CA GLU A 249 1.38 23.70 22.33
C GLU A 249 1.99 23.21 23.65
N CYS A 250 1.74 21.98 24.06
CA CYS A 250 2.38 21.39 25.24
C CYS A 250 3.88 21.14 25.05
N LEU A 251 4.33 20.81 23.82
CA LEU A 251 5.72 20.53 23.49
C LEU A 251 6.56 21.78 23.26
N SER A 252 5.94 22.90 22.86
CA SER A 252 6.62 24.19 22.70
C SER A 252 7.04 24.84 24.04
N VAL A 253 6.49 24.36 25.16
CA VAL A 253 6.81 24.87 26.51
C VAL A 253 8.11 24.25 27.06
N TYR A 254 8.62 23.15 26.50
CA TYR A 254 9.86 22.50 26.92
C TYR A 254 10.77 22.26 25.70
N PRO A 255 11.49 23.28 25.20
CA PRO A 255 12.53 23.04 24.22
C PRO A 255 13.66 22.26 24.91
N PHE A 256 13.93 21.04 24.44
CA PHE A 256 15.16 20.37 24.81
C PHE A 256 16.32 21.20 24.27
N THR A 257 17.07 21.84 25.18
CA THR A 257 18.36 22.46 24.84
C THR A 257 19.32 21.32 24.48
N GLU A 258 20.02 21.50 23.35
CA GLU A 258 21.10 20.64 22.85
C GLU A 258 22.21 20.37 23.88
#